data_282656799dbd94af66e5269a00e62264
#
_entry.id   282656799dbd94af66e5269a00e62264
#
_cell.length_a   1.000
_cell.length_b   1.000
_cell.length_c   1.000
_cell.angle_alpha   90.00
_cell.angle_beta   90.00
_cell.angle_gamma   90.00
#
_symmetry.space_group_name_H-M   'P 1'
#
loop_
_entity.id
_entity.type
_entity.pdbx_description
1 polymer ?
#
loop_
_entity_poly.entity_id
_entity_poly.type
_entity_poly.pdbx_seq_one_letter_code
_entity_poly.pdbx_strand_id
1 'polypeptide(L)'
;YEKVYPDAKVIKLEQNYRSTQNILDAANAVIRNNRGRKEKALWTEKGAGSRVHFRQFDNAYEEAEYIADDIADKVKNDGIAYADCAVLYRTNAQSRLLEERMVVEGIPYHVVGGVNFYARQEIRDILAYLKTIDNGRDEVALRRIINVPKRSIGAASLEKVADYAQMKDITLF
;
A
#
# COMPACT_ATOMS: atom_id res chain seq x y z
N TYR A 1 14.74 -18.73 -26.42
CA TYR A 1 14.18 -20.05 -26.69
C TYR A 1 14.07 -20.27 -28.21
N GLU A 2 13.38 -19.42 -28.95
CA GLU A 2 13.17 -19.55 -30.43
C GLU A 2 14.46 -19.49 -31.25
N LYS A 3 15.50 -18.78 -30.80
CA LYS A 3 16.81 -18.80 -31.47
C LYS A 3 17.52 -20.15 -31.34
N VAL A 4 17.18 -20.91 -30.29
CA VAL A 4 17.77 -22.24 -30.02
C VAL A 4 16.93 -23.35 -30.66
N TYR A 5 15.62 -23.14 -30.78
CA TYR A 5 14.66 -24.08 -31.33
C TYR A 5 13.86 -23.42 -32.47
N PRO A 6 14.40 -23.32 -33.67
CA PRO A 6 13.78 -22.61 -34.77
C PRO A 6 12.45 -23.24 -35.25
N ASP A 7 12.26 -24.54 -35.00
CA ASP A 7 11.04 -25.26 -35.36
C ASP A 7 9.94 -25.19 -34.28
N ALA A 8 10.17 -24.44 -33.21
CA ALA A 8 9.20 -24.31 -32.12
C ALA A 8 7.94 -23.55 -32.60
N LYS A 9 6.78 -24.17 -32.45
CA LYS A 9 5.49 -23.52 -32.73
C LYS A 9 5.15 -22.51 -31.64
N VAL A 10 5.05 -21.26 -32.05
CA VAL A 10 4.65 -20.17 -31.15
C VAL A 10 3.14 -19.98 -31.19
N ILE A 11 2.48 -20.17 -30.04
CA ILE A 11 1.04 -19.94 -29.89
C ILE A 11 0.85 -18.72 -29.01
N LYS A 12 0.15 -17.70 -29.49
CA LYS A 12 -0.18 -16.49 -28.76
C LYS A 12 -1.58 -16.63 -28.15
N LEU A 13 -1.67 -16.49 -26.82
CA LEU A 13 -2.96 -16.42 -26.12
C LEU A 13 -3.40 -14.96 -26.08
N GLU A 14 -4.25 -14.55 -27.01
CA GLU A 14 -4.66 -13.15 -27.21
C GLU A 14 -6.05 -12.85 -26.66
N GLN A 15 -6.90 -13.85 -26.50
CA GLN A 15 -8.21 -13.68 -25.90
C GLN A 15 -8.08 -13.43 -24.38
N ASN A 16 -8.71 -12.37 -23.92
CA ASN A 16 -8.75 -11.98 -22.51
C ASN A 16 -10.17 -12.19 -21.98
N TYR A 17 -10.28 -12.86 -20.83
CA TYR A 17 -11.56 -13.22 -20.20
C TYR A 17 -11.88 -12.34 -18.99
N ARG A 18 -10.98 -11.44 -18.59
CA ARG A 18 -11.12 -10.58 -17.40
C ARG A 18 -11.75 -9.24 -17.74
N SER A 19 -11.13 -8.51 -18.65
CA SER A 19 -11.40 -7.09 -18.92
C SER A 19 -12.32 -6.87 -20.10
N THR A 20 -12.97 -5.72 -20.16
CA THR A 20 -13.71 -5.20 -21.32
C THR A 20 -12.75 -4.58 -22.34
N GLN A 21 -13.22 -4.37 -23.58
CA GLN A 21 -12.36 -3.96 -24.69
C GLN A 21 -11.70 -2.60 -24.50
N ASN A 22 -12.39 -1.60 -23.93
CA ASN A 22 -11.81 -0.28 -23.67
C ASN A 22 -10.57 -0.35 -22.76
N ILE A 23 -10.56 -1.24 -21.76
CA ILE A 23 -9.40 -1.46 -20.89
C ILE A 23 -8.26 -2.11 -21.68
N LEU A 24 -8.57 -3.10 -22.52
CA LEU A 24 -7.57 -3.78 -23.34
C LEU A 24 -6.98 -2.87 -24.41
N ASP A 25 -7.77 -1.98 -24.99
CA ASP A 25 -7.30 -1.00 -25.98
C ASP A 25 -6.31 -0.01 -25.34
N ALA A 26 -6.63 0.50 -24.16
CA ALA A 26 -5.71 1.33 -23.39
C ALA A 26 -4.41 0.59 -23.04
N ALA A 27 -4.50 -0.65 -22.56
CA ALA A 27 -3.35 -1.48 -22.24
C ALA A 27 -2.51 -1.79 -23.49
N ASN A 28 -3.15 -2.13 -24.63
CA ASN A 28 -2.49 -2.38 -25.91
C ASN A 28 -1.78 -1.11 -26.41
N ALA A 29 -2.37 0.08 -26.23
CA ALA A 29 -1.78 1.35 -26.62
C ALA A 29 -0.52 1.66 -25.81
N VAL A 30 -0.56 1.49 -24.48
CA VAL A 30 0.59 1.70 -23.59
C VAL A 30 1.73 0.75 -23.94
N ILE A 31 1.43 -0.54 -24.05
CA ILE A 31 2.45 -1.57 -24.25
C ILE A 31 3.10 -1.51 -25.66
N ARG A 32 2.46 -0.90 -26.64
CA ARG A 32 3.04 -0.68 -28.00
C ARG A 32 4.35 0.12 -27.95
N ASN A 33 4.54 0.95 -26.94
CA ASN A 33 5.76 1.74 -26.78
C ASN A 33 6.99 0.90 -26.37
N ASN A 34 6.81 -0.35 -25.96
CA ASN A 34 7.89 -1.23 -25.56
C ASN A 34 8.56 -1.86 -26.79
N ARG A 35 9.83 -1.49 -27.03
CA ARG A 35 10.67 -2.05 -28.07
C ARG A 35 11.12 -3.47 -27.71
N GLY A 36 11.19 -4.39 -28.69
CA GLY A 36 11.66 -5.77 -28.48
C GLY A 36 10.59 -6.74 -27.96
N ARG A 37 9.34 -6.31 -27.83
CA ARG A 37 8.22 -7.16 -27.50
C ARG A 37 7.74 -7.95 -28.71
N LYS A 38 7.29 -9.21 -28.50
CA LYS A 38 6.49 -9.91 -29.51
C LYS A 38 5.14 -9.21 -29.67
N GLU A 39 4.76 -8.90 -30.88
CA GLU A 39 3.45 -8.34 -31.16
C GLU A 39 2.34 -9.28 -30.67
N LYS A 40 1.51 -8.77 -29.79
CA LYS A 40 0.35 -9.41 -29.22
C LYS A 40 -0.71 -8.35 -28.97
N ALA A 41 -1.90 -8.55 -29.49
CA ALA A 41 -3.05 -7.68 -29.28
C ALA A 41 -4.10 -8.42 -28.46
N LEU A 42 -4.36 -7.97 -27.25
CA LEU A 42 -5.41 -8.55 -26.40
C LEU A 42 -6.78 -8.09 -26.90
N TRP A 43 -7.71 -9.01 -26.97
CA TRP A 43 -9.12 -8.78 -27.32
C TRP A 43 -10.06 -9.57 -26.41
N THR A 44 -11.34 -9.22 -26.36
CA THR A 44 -12.34 -9.87 -25.51
C THR A 44 -13.71 -9.91 -26.19
N GLU A 45 -14.56 -10.84 -25.75
CA GLU A 45 -15.97 -10.92 -26.12
C GLU A 45 -16.88 -10.15 -25.16
N LYS A 46 -16.33 -9.55 -24.08
CA LYS A 46 -17.11 -8.83 -23.06
C LYS A 46 -17.65 -7.46 -23.49
N GLY A 47 -17.48 -7.10 -24.78
CA GLY A 47 -17.93 -5.80 -25.28
C GLY A 47 -17.02 -4.64 -24.87
N ALA A 48 -17.44 -3.41 -25.19
CA ALA A 48 -16.64 -2.21 -24.98
C ALA A 48 -16.40 -1.90 -23.49
N GLY A 49 -17.43 -2.01 -22.66
CA GLY A 49 -17.38 -1.62 -21.25
C GLY A 49 -17.30 -0.10 -21.03
N SER A 50 -17.08 0.30 -19.81
CA SER A 50 -16.89 1.72 -19.45
C SER A 50 -15.60 2.29 -20.05
N ARG A 51 -15.59 3.60 -20.31
CA ARG A 51 -14.39 4.31 -20.78
C ARG A 51 -13.34 4.36 -19.67
N VAL A 52 -12.07 4.33 -20.07
CA VAL A 52 -10.95 4.62 -19.18
C VAL A 52 -10.87 6.13 -18.97
N HIS A 53 -10.84 6.56 -17.72
CA HIS A 53 -10.71 7.97 -17.36
C HIS A 53 -9.25 8.28 -17.04
N PHE A 54 -8.77 9.42 -17.51
CA PHE A 54 -7.46 9.98 -17.16
C PHE A 54 -7.66 11.26 -16.37
N ARG A 55 -6.91 11.39 -15.28
CA ARG A 55 -6.85 12.61 -14.47
C ARG A 55 -5.40 12.95 -14.20
N GLN A 56 -5.11 14.23 -14.08
CA GLN A 56 -3.83 14.78 -13.69
C GLN A 56 -4.05 15.75 -12.53
N PHE A 57 -3.19 15.68 -11.53
CA PHE A 57 -3.26 16.48 -10.32
C PHE A 57 -1.95 17.25 -10.15
N ASP A 58 -2.01 18.39 -9.47
CA ASP A 58 -0.83 19.22 -9.22
C ASP A 58 0.07 18.64 -8.13
N ASN A 59 -0.51 17.85 -7.25
CA ASN A 59 0.22 17.18 -6.16
C ASN A 59 -0.44 15.86 -5.74
N ALA A 60 0.31 15.07 -4.98
CA ALA A 60 -0.11 13.74 -4.55
C ALA A 60 -1.24 13.75 -3.49
N TYR A 61 -1.46 14.87 -2.80
CA TYR A 61 -2.59 15.00 -1.87
C TYR A 61 -3.91 15.08 -2.60
N GLU A 62 -3.98 15.91 -3.65
CA GLU A 62 -5.17 16.03 -4.49
C GLU A 62 -5.49 14.71 -5.19
N GLU A 63 -4.45 13.97 -5.64
CA GLU A 63 -4.61 12.63 -6.20
C GLU A 63 -5.25 11.68 -5.18
N ALA A 64 -4.71 11.62 -3.96
CA ALA A 64 -5.21 10.74 -2.90
C ALA A 64 -6.63 11.09 -2.46
N GLU A 65 -6.94 12.39 -2.36
CA GLU A 65 -8.27 12.91 -2.04
C GLU A 65 -9.28 12.50 -3.11
N TYR A 66 -8.97 12.78 -4.37
CA TYR A 66 -9.84 12.40 -5.49
C TYR A 66 -10.10 10.89 -5.53
N ILE A 67 -9.08 10.06 -5.30
CA ILE A 67 -9.23 8.60 -5.32
C ILE A 67 -10.17 8.14 -4.19
N ALA A 68 -10.01 8.67 -2.98
CA ALA A 68 -10.85 8.31 -1.85
C ALA A 68 -12.31 8.74 -2.08
N ASP A 69 -12.52 9.98 -2.54
CA ASP A 69 -13.84 10.51 -2.85
C ASP A 69 -14.53 9.70 -3.97
N ASP A 70 -13.82 9.38 -5.05
CA ASP A 70 -14.35 8.58 -6.17
C ASP A 70 -14.77 7.17 -5.72
N ILE A 71 -13.98 6.54 -4.84
CA ILE A 71 -14.33 5.24 -4.24
C ILE A 71 -15.58 5.37 -3.36
N ALA A 72 -15.61 6.35 -2.46
CA ALA A 72 -16.74 6.58 -1.56
C ALA A 72 -18.03 6.86 -2.34
N ASP A 73 -17.95 7.68 -3.38
CA ASP A 73 -19.08 8.00 -4.25
C ASP A 73 -19.61 6.77 -4.99
N LYS A 74 -18.72 5.94 -5.55
CA LYS A 74 -19.11 4.70 -6.24
C LYS A 74 -19.76 3.69 -5.30
N VAL A 75 -19.25 3.55 -4.09
CA VAL A 75 -19.84 2.67 -3.08
C VAL A 75 -21.23 3.16 -2.69
N LYS A 76 -21.39 4.47 -2.49
CA LYS A 76 -22.65 5.09 -2.08
C LYS A 76 -23.70 5.09 -3.17
N ASN A 77 -23.32 5.43 -4.41
CA ASN A 77 -24.26 5.75 -5.48
C ASN A 77 -24.43 4.59 -6.47
N ASP A 78 -23.36 3.81 -6.72
CA ASP A 78 -23.39 2.73 -7.73
C ASP A 78 -23.53 1.34 -7.10
N GLY A 79 -23.54 1.25 -5.77
CA GLY A 79 -23.68 -0.02 -5.03
C GLY A 79 -22.47 -0.95 -5.14
N ILE A 80 -21.29 -0.42 -5.51
CA ILE A 80 -20.04 -1.16 -5.57
C ILE A 80 -19.55 -1.40 -4.14
N ALA A 81 -19.05 -2.61 -3.83
CA ALA A 81 -18.44 -2.85 -2.53
C ALA A 81 -16.99 -2.32 -2.48
N TYR A 82 -16.51 -1.89 -1.32
CA TYR A 82 -15.10 -1.52 -1.14
C TYR A 82 -14.14 -2.63 -1.58
N ALA A 83 -14.52 -3.89 -1.40
CA ALA A 83 -13.74 -5.05 -1.82
C ALA A 83 -13.59 -5.18 -3.34
N ASP A 84 -14.43 -4.51 -4.12
CA ASP A 84 -14.37 -4.50 -5.59
C ASP A 84 -13.47 -3.39 -6.14
N CYS A 85 -12.96 -2.51 -5.25
CA CYS A 85 -12.09 -1.41 -5.60
C CYS A 85 -10.62 -1.79 -5.36
N ALA A 86 -9.74 -1.39 -6.29
CA ALA A 86 -8.30 -1.56 -6.14
C ALA A 86 -7.55 -0.32 -6.62
N VAL A 87 -6.58 0.14 -5.84
CA VAL A 87 -5.66 1.21 -6.20
C VAL A 87 -4.28 0.62 -6.42
N LEU A 88 -3.73 0.80 -7.63
CA LEU A 88 -2.41 0.31 -7.97
C LEU A 88 -1.43 1.48 -8.07
N TYR A 89 -0.25 1.30 -7.50
CA TYR A 89 0.81 2.30 -7.52
C TYR A 89 2.17 1.67 -7.86
N ARG A 90 3.11 2.47 -8.32
CA ARG A 90 4.42 1.98 -8.80
C ARG A 90 5.39 1.70 -7.67
N THR A 91 5.39 2.51 -6.61
CA THR A 91 6.33 2.41 -5.50
C THR A 91 5.60 2.46 -4.16
N ASN A 92 6.13 1.74 -3.17
CA ASN A 92 5.53 1.70 -1.82
C ASN A 92 5.49 3.07 -1.12
N ALA A 93 6.27 4.05 -1.58
CA ALA A 93 6.23 5.41 -1.03
C ALA A 93 4.91 6.12 -1.33
N GLN A 94 4.26 5.77 -2.44
CA GLN A 94 2.98 6.36 -2.85
C GLN A 94 1.81 5.91 -1.98
N SER A 95 1.91 4.74 -1.32
CA SER A 95 0.82 4.22 -0.49
C SER A 95 0.49 5.11 0.71
N ARG A 96 1.48 5.82 1.24
CA ARG A 96 1.32 6.59 2.48
C ARG A 96 0.16 7.59 2.43
N LEU A 97 0.13 8.44 1.42
CA LEU A 97 -0.93 9.46 1.31
C LEU A 97 -2.30 8.83 1.04
N LEU A 98 -2.33 7.75 0.26
CA LEU A 98 -3.54 6.96 0.05
C LEU A 98 -4.04 6.35 1.36
N GLU A 99 -3.17 5.74 2.15
CA GLU A 99 -3.49 5.16 3.46
C GLU A 99 -4.01 6.24 4.43
N GLU A 100 -3.32 7.39 4.51
CA GLU A 100 -3.74 8.53 5.33
C GLU A 100 -5.15 9.00 4.94
N ARG A 101 -5.42 9.15 3.65
CA ARG A 101 -6.72 9.60 3.18
C ARG A 101 -7.83 8.58 3.42
N MET A 102 -7.57 7.28 3.18
CA MET A 102 -8.52 6.20 3.48
C MET A 102 -8.91 6.18 4.97
N VAL A 103 -7.94 6.42 5.87
CA VAL A 103 -8.20 6.52 7.32
C VAL A 103 -9.07 7.72 7.65
N VAL A 104 -8.78 8.89 7.07
CA VAL A 104 -9.56 10.12 7.30
C VAL A 104 -11.01 9.96 6.85
N GLU A 105 -11.23 9.32 5.70
CA GLU A 105 -12.57 9.09 5.13
C GLU A 105 -13.27 7.85 5.71
N GLY A 106 -12.60 7.11 6.61
CA GLY A 106 -13.16 5.87 7.18
C GLY A 106 -13.33 4.73 6.17
N ILE A 107 -12.58 4.75 5.07
CA ILE A 107 -12.61 3.72 4.03
C ILE A 107 -11.76 2.52 4.48
N PRO A 108 -12.35 1.31 4.58
CA PRO A 108 -11.56 0.12 4.91
C PRO A 108 -10.62 -0.24 3.77
N TYR A 109 -9.35 -0.48 4.06
CA TYR A 109 -8.36 -0.84 3.05
C TYR A 109 -7.40 -1.93 3.51
N HIS A 110 -6.76 -2.59 2.55
CA HIS A 110 -5.70 -3.57 2.79
C HIS A 110 -4.53 -3.34 1.82
N VAL A 111 -3.31 -3.25 2.35
CA VAL A 111 -2.08 -3.10 1.54
C VAL A 111 -1.57 -4.48 1.15
N VAL A 112 -1.50 -4.76 -0.14
CA VAL A 112 -1.02 -6.04 -0.68
C VAL A 112 0.42 -5.91 -1.16
N GLY A 113 1.28 -6.84 -0.76
CA GLY A 113 2.67 -6.89 -1.21
C GLY A 113 3.59 -5.85 -0.58
N GLY A 114 3.12 -5.15 0.44
CA GLY A 114 3.89 -4.16 1.21
C GLY A 114 3.59 -4.25 2.70
N VAL A 115 4.39 -3.55 3.49
CA VAL A 115 4.11 -3.31 4.91
C VAL A 115 3.47 -1.93 4.99
N ASN A 116 2.29 -1.84 5.62
CA ASN A 116 1.64 -0.58 5.93
C ASN A 116 2.68 0.41 6.50
N PHE A 117 2.64 1.68 6.06
CA PHE A 117 3.62 2.69 6.45
C PHE A 117 3.81 2.76 7.97
N TYR A 118 2.71 2.78 8.72
CA TYR A 118 2.72 2.86 10.18
C TYR A 118 3.15 1.55 10.89
N ALA A 119 3.14 0.43 10.18
CA ALA A 119 3.62 -0.85 10.70
C ALA A 119 5.13 -1.06 10.52
N ARG A 120 5.82 -0.21 9.77
CA ARG A 120 7.28 -0.26 9.59
C ARG A 120 7.98 -0.05 10.92
N GLN A 121 9.05 -0.80 11.14
CA GLN A 121 9.76 -0.79 12.42
C GLN A 121 10.26 0.61 12.77
N GLU A 122 10.92 1.28 11.85
CA GLU A 122 11.47 2.63 12.03
C GLU A 122 10.40 3.67 12.38
N ILE A 123 9.22 3.57 11.76
CA ILE A 123 8.10 4.47 12.05
C ILE A 123 7.53 4.21 13.45
N ARG A 124 7.35 2.94 13.80
CA ARG A 124 6.89 2.55 15.14
C ARG A 124 7.87 2.97 16.23
N ASP A 125 9.17 2.92 15.95
CA ASP A 125 10.20 3.35 16.90
C ASP A 125 10.15 4.88 17.10
N ILE A 126 10.05 5.67 16.02
CA ILE A 126 9.88 7.12 16.10
C ILE A 126 8.59 7.49 16.84
N LEU A 127 7.48 6.84 16.50
CA LEU A 127 6.21 7.08 17.20
C LEU A 127 6.30 6.73 18.68
N ALA A 128 7.03 5.69 19.07
CA ALA A 128 7.24 5.33 20.46
C ALA A 128 8.09 6.40 21.19
N TYR A 129 9.10 6.98 20.54
CA TYR A 129 9.81 8.13 21.09
C TYR A 129 8.89 9.31 21.36
N LEU A 130 8.08 9.69 20.36
CA LEU A 130 7.13 10.80 20.50
C LEU A 130 6.12 10.55 21.61
N LYS A 131 5.58 9.33 21.70
CA LYS A 131 4.66 8.94 22.78
C LYS A 131 5.30 9.00 24.15
N THR A 132 6.56 8.56 24.30
CA THR A 132 7.28 8.64 25.59
C THR A 132 7.55 10.09 25.99
N ILE A 133 7.79 10.98 25.03
CA ILE A 133 7.96 12.42 25.29
C ILE A 133 6.64 13.06 25.72
N ASP A 134 5.56 12.74 25.03
CA ASP A 134 4.21 13.26 25.31
C ASP A 134 3.65 12.72 26.62
N ASN A 135 3.85 11.42 26.87
CA ASN A 135 3.38 10.74 28.06
C ASN A 135 4.46 9.80 28.65
N GLY A 136 5.20 10.28 29.64
CA GLY A 136 6.22 9.50 30.34
C GLY A 136 5.69 8.27 31.11
N ARG A 137 4.36 8.08 31.18
CA ARG A 137 3.73 6.91 31.80
C ARG A 137 3.44 5.78 30.75
N ASP A 138 3.68 6.02 29.46
CA ASP A 138 3.53 4.98 28.44
C ASP A 138 4.72 4.01 28.48
N GLU A 139 4.65 3.03 29.37
CA GLU A 139 5.68 2.00 29.52
C GLU A 139 5.85 1.14 28.28
N VAL A 140 4.81 0.95 27.49
CA VAL A 140 4.88 0.14 26.25
C VAL A 140 5.76 0.87 25.22
N ALA A 141 5.55 2.18 25.07
CA ALA A 141 6.38 3.01 24.21
C ALA A 141 7.83 3.05 24.71
N LEU A 142 8.04 3.26 26.02
CA LEU A 142 9.38 3.29 26.64
C LEU A 142 10.13 1.97 26.44
N ARG A 143 9.52 0.83 26.74
CA ARG A 143 10.13 -0.50 26.58
C ARG A 143 10.51 -0.77 25.12
N ARG A 144 9.75 -0.24 24.18
CA ARG A 144 10.07 -0.37 22.76
C ARG A 144 11.36 0.36 22.38
N ILE A 145 11.59 1.57 22.89
CA ILE A 145 12.69 2.45 22.48
C ILE A 145 13.93 2.35 23.35
N ILE A 146 13.85 1.73 24.51
CA ILE A 146 14.94 1.73 25.48
C ILE A 146 16.27 1.21 24.92
N ASN A 147 16.21 0.31 23.95
CA ASN A 147 17.34 -0.23 23.20
C ASN A 147 17.37 0.18 21.71
N VAL A 148 16.68 1.23 21.34
CA VAL A 148 16.67 1.78 19.97
C VAL A 148 17.10 3.25 20.06
N PRO A 149 18.32 3.62 19.65
CA PRO A 149 19.45 2.75 19.23
C PRO A 149 19.95 1.86 20.37
N LYS A 150 20.74 0.84 20.00
CA LYS A 150 21.25 -0.17 20.97
C LYS A 150 22.02 0.50 22.12
N ARG A 151 21.58 0.25 23.37
CA ARG A 151 22.18 0.82 24.60
C ARG A 151 22.66 -0.23 25.57
N SER A 152 22.64 -1.50 25.16
CA SER A 152 23.08 -2.65 25.96
C SER A 152 22.33 -2.82 27.31
N ILE A 153 21.07 -2.38 27.36
CA ILE A 153 20.19 -2.60 28.51
C ILE A 153 19.56 -3.98 28.37
N GLY A 154 20.00 -4.95 29.17
CA GLY A 154 19.46 -6.32 29.15
C GLY A 154 18.06 -6.41 29.74
N ALA A 155 17.32 -7.48 29.40
CA ALA A 155 15.98 -7.73 29.92
C ALA A 155 15.98 -7.79 31.46
N ALA A 156 16.95 -8.46 32.08
CA ALA A 156 17.09 -8.54 33.53
C ALA A 156 17.33 -7.17 34.22
N SER A 157 18.02 -6.25 33.54
CA SER A 157 18.19 -4.88 34.07
C SER A 157 16.88 -4.11 34.00
N LEU A 158 16.15 -4.27 32.92
CA LEU A 158 14.86 -3.62 32.72
C LEU A 158 13.81 -4.13 33.72
N GLU A 159 13.79 -5.43 34.01
CA GLU A 159 12.93 -6.02 35.04
C GLU A 159 13.24 -5.45 36.43
N LYS A 160 14.53 -5.39 36.83
CA LYS A 160 14.92 -4.81 38.12
C LYS A 160 14.47 -3.34 38.26
N VAL A 161 14.56 -2.57 37.19
CA VAL A 161 14.11 -1.17 37.19
C VAL A 161 12.58 -1.09 37.28
N ALA A 162 11.88 -1.98 36.61
CA ALA A 162 10.42 -2.07 36.67
C ALA A 162 9.93 -2.48 38.07
N ASP A 163 10.55 -3.48 38.70
CA ASP A 163 10.25 -3.91 40.06
C ASP A 163 10.48 -2.76 41.06
N TYR A 164 11.60 -2.03 40.90
CA TYR A 164 11.88 -0.87 41.74
C TYR A 164 10.85 0.26 41.57
N ALA A 165 10.48 0.56 40.31
CA ALA A 165 9.47 1.55 40.01
C ALA A 165 8.12 1.19 40.64
N GLN A 166 7.70 -0.06 40.53
CA GLN A 166 6.49 -0.58 41.13
C GLN A 166 6.55 -0.50 42.67
N MET A 167 7.67 -0.89 43.28
CA MET A 167 7.85 -0.84 44.74
C MET A 167 7.78 0.60 45.29
N LYS A 168 8.20 1.57 44.48
CA LYS A 168 8.21 3.03 44.87
C LYS A 168 6.98 3.80 44.39
N ASP A 169 6.07 3.15 43.68
CA ASP A 169 4.89 3.78 43.08
C ASP A 169 5.27 4.97 42.16
N ILE A 170 6.32 4.76 41.36
CA ILE A 170 6.80 5.75 40.37
C ILE A 170 6.77 5.16 38.98
N THR A 171 6.90 6.02 37.97
CA THR A 171 6.96 5.58 36.56
C THR A 171 8.30 4.93 36.23
N LEU A 172 8.32 4.12 35.20
CA LEU A 172 9.55 3.49 34.67
C LEU A 172 10.49 4.54 34.02
N PHE A 173 9.94 5.69 33.62
CA PHE A 173 10.65 6.82 32.99
C PHE A 173 11.08 7.84 34.01
#